data_0c998293a7259521c10f5e6c6b0b0045
#
_entry.id   0c998293a7259521c10f5e6c6b0b0045
#
_cell.length_a   1.000
_cell.length_b   1.000
_cell.length_c   1.000
_cell.angle_alpha   90.00
_cell.angle_beta   90.00
_cell.angle_gamma   90.00
#
_symmetry.space_group_name_H-M   'P 1'
#
loop_
_entity.id
_entity.type
_entity.pdbx_description
1 polymer ?
#
loop_
_entity_poly.entity_id
_entity_poly.type
_entity_poly.pdbx_seq_one_letter_code
_entity_poly.pdbx_strand_id
1 'polypeptide(L)'
;AEIYENSKSTFQSAVFEGEVTRSKIREFQEQAVGSDIDTVIAIGGGKSIDVAKVIAANQECSLVVCPTIASTDAPTSAMSILYSEEGKMNEIMLHKKNPDLVLVDSKMIANAPVRFLVAGIGDALSTYFEGLSNVQTQHENYVWCDKKPFVSTLSGRAVAKECFDTLMADGIQAKLACERHILVPALENIIESNILMSGLGFENVGCSVAHAIGNAITVLPEGERMMHGERVGFGVVCQMIAEHYNQEMIDQVLSFCVDVGLPVCFHDLQIEPSEGNLHLIARESLEAVSWQACSRTYGEEDIVQIMRMADALGCSYLSKK
;
A
#
# COMPACT_ATOMS: atom_id res chain seq x y z
N ALA A 1 14.96 -10.91 -25.16
CA ALA A 1 14.63 -11.36 -26.55
C ALA A 1 15.26 -12.73 -26.84
N GLU A 2 16.57 -12.93 -26.71
CA GLU A 2 17.26 -14.19 -27.06
C GLU A 2 16.74 -15.45 -26.34
N ILE A 3 16.28 -15.34 -25.09
CA ILE A 3 15.77 -16.50 -24.33
C ILE A 3 14.44 -17.01 -24.91
N TYR A 4 13.66 -16.14 -25.55
CA TYR A 4 12.33 -16.46 -26.08
C TYR A 4 12.35 -16.94 -27.54
N GLU A 5 13.40 -16.63 -28.31
CA GLU A 5 13.54 -17.06 -29.72
C GLU A 5 13.52 -18.59 -29.88
N ASN A 6 13.90 -19.33 -28.82
CA ASN A 6 13.88 -20.81 -28.79
C ASN A 6 12.63 -21.40 -28.13
N SER A 7 11.71 -20.59 -27.62
CA SER A 7 10.46 -21.10 -27.03
C SER A 7 9.42 -21.34 -28.10
N LYS A 8 8.51 -22.30 -27.86
CA LYS A 8 7.32 -22.51 -28.70
C LYS A 8 6.20 -21.53 -28.37
N SER A 9 6.45 -20.59 -27.45
CA SER A 9 5.47 -19.59 -27.00
C SER A 9 5.49 -18.36 -27.90
N THR A 10 4.33 -17.76 -28.11
CA THR A 10 4.19 -16.46 -28.77
C THR A 10 4.09 -15.38 -27.71
N PHE A 11 4.73 -14.23 -27.92
CA PHE A 11 4.73 -13.10 -26.99
C PHE A 11 4.22 -11.85 -27.68
N GLN A 12 3.34 -11.15 -26.97
CA GLN A 12 2.94 -9.78 -27.28
C GLN A 12 3.36 -8.89 -26.10
N SER A 13 3.83 -7.69 -26.37
CA SER A 13 4.21 -6.73 -25.32
C SER A 13 3.54 -5.40 -25.55
N ALA A 14 3.13 -4.76 -24.48
CA ALA A 14 2.59 -3.41 -24.49
C ALA A 14 3.18 -2.64 -23.30
N VAL A 15 3.40 -1.34 -23.48
CA VAL A 15 3.91 -0.45 -22.42
C VAL A 15 2.72 0.29 -21.83
N PHE A 16 2.59 0.21 -20.51
CA PHE A 16 1.58 0.95 -19.77
C PHE A 16 2.14 2.30 -19.31
N GLU A 17 1.38 3.36 -19.58
CA GLU A 17 1.66 4.72 -19.13
C GLU A 17 0.36 5.39 -18.64
N GLY A 18 0.46 6.20 -17.60
CA GLY A 18 -0.65 6.97 -17.04
C GLY A 18 -1.34 6.29 -15.85
N GLU A 19 -2.65 6.53 -15.72
CA GLU A 19 -3.48 6.01 -14.63
C GLU A 19 -4.22 4.73 -15.01
N VAL A 20 -4.60 3.94 -14.00
CA VAL A 20 -5.35 2.68 -14.14
C VAL A 20 -6.82 3.04 -14.36
N THR A 21 -7.17 3.45 -15.58
CA THR A 21 -8.55 3.79 -15.94
C THR A 21 -9.23 2.67 -16.70
N ARG A 22 -10.56 2.66 -16.71
CA ARG A 22 -11.32 1.68 -17.49
C ARG A 22 -11.11 1.82 -19.00
N SER A 23 -10.85 3.02 -19.49
CA SER A 23 -10.51 3.28 -20.89
C SER A 23 -9.17 2.63 -21.25
N LYS A 24 -8.17 2.81 -20.37
CA LYS A 24 -6.83 2.24 -20.56
C LYS A 24 -6.84 0.72 -20.52
N ILE A 25 -7.59 0.13 -19.59
CA ILE A 25 -7.79 -1.33 -19.53
C ILE A 25 -8.42 -1.85 -20.83
N ARG A 26 -9.45 -1.17 -21.36
CA ARG A 26 -10.06 -1.55 -22.64
C ARG A 26 -9.07 -1.49 -23.80
N GLU A 27 -8.26 -0.44 -23.89
CA GLU A 27 -7.22 -0.31 -24.92
C GLU A 27 -6.31 -1.55 -24.95
N PHE A 28 -5.82 -2.01 -23.79
CA PHE A 28 -5.00 -3.22 -23.72
C PHE A 28 -5.77 -4.50 -24.05
N GLN A 29 -7.04 -4.58 -23.64
CA GLN A 29 -7.88 -5.72 -23.98
C GLN A 29 -8.15 -5.81 -25.48
N GLU A 30 -8.39 -4.68 -26.15
CA GLU A 30 -8.59 -4.63 -27.60
C GLU A 30 -7.33 -5.06 -28.39
N GLN A 31 -6.15 -4.71 -27.89
CA GLN A 31 -4.87 -5.19 -28.45
C GLN A 31 -4.71 -6.70 -28.32
N ALA A 32 -5.33 -7.30 -27.30
CA ALA A 32 -5.30 -8.74 -27.04
C ALA A 32 -6.40 -9.53 -27.76
N VAL A 33 -7.37 -8.83 -28.40
CA VAL A 33 -8.49 -9.48 -29.11
C VAL A 33 -7.98 -10.35 -30.26
N GLY A 34 -8.46 -11.58 -30.30
CA GLY A 34 -8.07 -12.58 -31.32
C GLY A 34 -6.79 -13.34 -31.02
N SER A 35 -6.16 -13.07 -29.88
CA SER A 35 -5.02 -13.82 -29.36
C SER A 35 -5.51 -14.82 -28.30
N ASP A 36 -5.06 -16.05 -28.38
CA ASP A 36 -5.31 -17.09 -27.36
C ASP A 36 -4.29 -16.89 -26.21
N ILE A 37 -4.59 -15.91 -25.32
CA ILE A 37 -3.71 -15.55 -24.22
C ILE A 37 -4.00 -16.48 -23.04
N ASP A 38 -3.00 -17.25 -22.64
CA ASP A 38 -3.05 -18.12 -21.45
C ASP A 38 -2.38 -17.52 -20.22
N THR A 39 -1.53 -16.50 -20.41
CA THR A 39 -0.76 -15.90 -19.33
C THR A 39 -0.54 -14.40 -19.57
N VAL A 40 -0.81 -13.58 -18.56
CA VAL A 40 -0.42 -12.18 -18.49
C VAL A 40 0.80 -12.05 -17.59
N ILE A 41 1.82 -11.33 -18.04
CA ILE A 41 3.02 -11.05 -17.26
C ILE A 41 3.08 -9.54 -17.02
N ALA A 42 2.94 -9.12 -15.77
CA ALA A 42 3.12 -7.74 -15.35
C ALA A 42 4.57 -7.48 -14.95
N ILE A 43 5.23 -6.53 -15.59
CA ILE A 43 6.59 -6.09 -15.20
C ILE A 43 6.52 -4.59 -14.91
N GLY A 44 6.67 -4.19 -13.66
CA GLY A 44 6.56 -2.77 -13.28
C GLY A 44 6.19 -2.51 -11.83
N GLY A 45 5.70 -1.31 -11.56
CA GLY A 45 5.14 -0.91 -10.28
C GLY A 45 3.63 -1.16 -10.18
N GLY A 46 3.02 -0.74 -9.07
CA GLY A 46 1.63 -1.02 -8.72
C GLY A 46 0.61 -0.75 -9.84
N LYS A 47 0.70 0.39 -10.52
CA LYS A 47 -0.23 0.74 -11.61
C LYS A 47 -0.19 -0.26 -12.78
N SER A 48 1.00 -0.66 -13.21
CA SER A 48 1.16 -1.67 -14.26
C SER A 48 0.61 -3.04 -13.83
N ILE A 49 0.83 -3.37 -12.55
CA ILE A 49 0.35 -4.62 -11.95
C ILE A 49 -1.17 -4.62 -11.86
N ASP A 50 -1.78 -3.52 -11.44
CA ASP A 50 -3.24 -3.41 -11.33
C ASP A 50 -3.95 -3.56 -12.66
N VAL A 51 -3.43 -2.94 -13.74
CA VAL A 51 -3.96 -3.16 -15.09
C VAL A 51 -3.85 -4.62 -15.49
N ALA A 52 -2.70 -5.25 -15.26
CA ALA A 52 -2.48 -6.65 -15.61
C ALA A 52 -3.42 -7.61 -14.85
N LYS A 53 -3.68 -7.35 -13.56
CA LYS A 53 -4.66 -8.09 -12.75
C LYS A 53 -6.05 -8.07 -13.39
N VAL A 54 -6.51 -6.87 -13.78
CA VAL A 54 -7.83 -6.73 -14.42
C VAL A 54 -7.87 -7.46 -15.77
N ILE A 55 -6.81 -7.35 -16.56
CA ILE A 55 -6.73 -8.04 -17.85
C ILE A 55 -6.76 -9.56 -17.63
N ALA A 56 -5.92 -10.09 -16.74
CA ALA A 56 -5.86 -11.53 -16.46
C ALA A 56 -7.20 -12.05 -15.92
N ALA A 57 -7.86 -11.30 -15.04
CA ALA A 57 -9.17 -11.66 -14.50
C ALA A 57 -10.25 -11.69 -15.58
N ASN A 58 -10.25 -10.73 -16.51
CA ASN A 58 -11.24 -10.67 -17.60
C ASN A 58 -11.01 -11.74 -18.67
N GLN A 59 -9.76 -12.16 -18.87
CA GLN A 59 -9.39 -13.23 -19.83
C GLN A 59 -9.41 -14.63 -19.17
N GLU A 60 -9.65 -14.72 -17.87
CA GLU A 60 -9.60 -15.97 -17.08
C GLU A 60 -8.28 -16.74 -17.25
N CYS A 61 -7.18 -16.02 -17.44
CA CYS A 61 -5.85 -16.60 -17.65
C CYS A 61 -4.94 -16.50 -16.39
N SER A 62 -3.74 -17.06 -16.50
CA SER A 62 -2.74 -16.97 -15.42
C SER A 62 -2.13 -15.57 -15.34
N LEU A 63 -1.73 -15.17 -14.12
CA LEU A 63 -1.06 -13.90 -13.86
C LEU A 63 0.29 -14.13 -13.21
N VAL A 64 1.34 -13.63 -13.84
CA VAL A 64 2.69 -13.56 -13.29
C VAL A 64 3.02 -12.09 -13.05
N VAL A 65 3.47 -11.77 -11.84
CA VAL A 65 3.87 -10.40 -11.45
C VAL A 65 5.37 -10.35 -11.19
N CYS A 66 6.05 -9.44 -11.87
CA CYS A 66 7.48 -9.15 -11.70
C CYS A 66 7.62 -7.69 -11.24
N PRO A 67 7.55 -7.40 -9.93
CA PRO A 67 7.65 -6.04 -9.43
C PRO A 67 9.06 -5.48 -9.64
N THR A 68 9.15 -4.24 -10.11
CA THR A 68 10.43 -3.53 -10.29
C THR A 68 10.77 -2.61 -9.13
N ILE A 69 9.82 -2.42 -8.23
CA ILE A 69 9.92 -1.61 -7.00
C ILE A 69 9.11 -2.29 -5.89
N ALA A 70 9.46 -2.04 -4.64
CA ALA A 70 8.74 -2.54 -3.46
C ALA A 70 8.06 -1.38 -2.72
N SER A 71 7.23 -0.59 -3.43
CA SER A 71 6.61 0.63 -2.91
C SER A 71 5.22 0.44 -2.31
N THR A 72 4.61 -0.73 -2.54
CA THR A 72 3.31 -1.14 -2.03
C THR A 72 3.21 -2.67 -2.05
N ASP A 73 2.15 -3.20 -1.52
CA ASP A 73 1.80 -4.62 -1.52
C ASP A 73 0.96 -5.07 -2.73
N ALA A 74 0.71 -4.18 -3.66
CA ALA A 74 0.00 -4.50 -4.91
C ALA A 74 0.51 -5.76 -5.64
N PRO A 75 1.80 -6.12 -5.62
CA PRO A 75 2.25 -7.32 -6.32
C PRO A 75 1.59 -8.62 -5.87
N THR A 76 1.14 -8.71 -4.62
CA THR A 76 0.60 -9.94 -4.04
C THR A 76 -0.92 -9.95 -3.94
N SER A 77 -1.54 -8.78 -3.74
CA SER A 77 -2.97 -8.69 -3.45
C SER A 77 -3.89 -9.08 -4.62
N ALA A 78 -5.06 -9.65 -4.28
CA ALA A 78 -6.17 -9.91 -5.21
C ALA A 78 -7.05 -8.67 -5.39
N MET A 79 -6.44 -7.50 -5.52
CA MET A 79 -7.11 -6.21 -5.60
C MET A 79 -6.45 -5.33 -6.65
N SER A 80 -7.24 -4.50 -7.33
CA SER A 80 -6.76 -3.42 -8.19
C SER A 80 -7.46 -2.12 -7.83
N ILE A 81 -6.72 -1.03 -7.84
CA ILE A 81 -7.25 0.32 -7.65
C ILE A 81 -7.43 0.97 -9.02
N LEU A 82 -8.66 1.37 -9.32
CA LEU A 82 -9.01 2.05 -10.56
C LEU A 82 -9.25 3.54 -10.30
N TYR A 83 -8.86 4.33 -11.27
CA TYR A 83 -8.95 5.79 -11.22
C TYR A 83 -9.92 6.31 -12.29
N SER A 84 -10.49 7.48 -12.03
CA SER A 84 -11.23 8.23 -13.05
C SER A 84 -10.26 8.80 -14.10
N GLU A 85 -10.78 9.33 -15.19
CA GLU A 85 -9.97 9.98 -16.24
C GLU A 85 -9.28 11.27 -15.73
N GLU A 86 -9.77 11.82 -14.62
CA GLU A 86 -9.20 12.97 -13.91
C GLU A 86 -8.13 12.57 -12.88
N GLY A 87 -7.82 11.26 -12.76
CA GLY A 87 -6.79 10.74 -11.85
C GLY A 87 -7.25 10.51 -10.41
N LYS A 88 -8.54 10.66 -10.09
CA LYS A 88 -9.06 10.39 -8.73
C LYS A 88 -9.38 8.91 -8.55
N MET A 89 -9.08 8.37 -7.37
CA MET A 89 -9.48 7.01 -7.00
C MET A 89 -11.01 6.88 -7.16
N ASN A 90 -11.42 5.89 -7.93
CA ASN A 90 -12.82 5.74 -8.34
C ASN A 90 -13.42 4.39 -7.92
N GLU A 91 -12.63 3.34 -7.90
CA GLU A 91 -13.12 1.99 -7.67
C GLU A 91 -12.04 1.09 -7.08
N ILE A 92 -12.42 0.24 -6.14
CA ILE A 92 -11.64 -0.90 -5.66
C ILE A 92 -12.22 -2.15 -6.31
N MET A 93 -11.44 -2.81 -7.16
CA MET A 93 -11.84 -4.06 -7.79
C MET A 93 -11.20 -5.24 -7.08
N LEU A 94 -12.02 -6.10 -6.48
CA LEU A 94 -11.59 -7.36 -5.88
C LEU A 94 -11.58 -8.47 -6.92
N HIS A 95 -10.50 -9.24 -6.98
CA HIS A 95 -10.33 -10.38 -7.87
C HIS A 95 -10.61 -11.70 -7.14
N LYS A 96 -10.95 -12.75 -7.90
CA LYS A 96 -11.27 -14.08 -7.38
C LYS A 96 -10.04 -14.81 -6.80
N LYS A 97 -8.85 -14.42 -7.22
CA LYS A 97 -7.58 -15.04 -6.81
C LYS A 97 -6.44 -14.02 -6.82
N ASN A 98 -5.44 -14.27 -6.01
CA ASN A 98 -4.16 -13.59 -6.05
C ASN A 98 -3.40 -13.96 -7.33
N PRO A 99 -2.30 -13.26 -7.70
CA PRO A 99 -1.42 -13.68 -8.79
C PRO A 99 -0.95 -15.12 -8.63
N ASP A 100 -0.85 -15.84 -9.76
CA ASP A 100 -0.39 -17.24 -9.75
C ASP A 100 1.09 -17.35 -9.40
N LEU A 101 1.88 -16.32 -9.73
CA LEU A 101 3.30 -16.21 -9.39
C LEU A 101 3.68 -14.75 -9.18
N VAL A 102 4.40 -14.48 -8.10
CA VAL A 102 5.11 -13.21 -7.88
C VAL A 102 6.61 -13.51 -7.92
N LEU A 103 7.27 -13.03 -8.96
CA LEU A 103 8.71 -13.24 -9.20
C LEU A 103 9.48 -11.96 -8.86
N VAL A 104 10.17 -11.96 -7.74
CA VAL A 104 10.89 -10.80 -7.22
C VAL A 104 12.38 -10.92 -7.52
N ASP A 105 12.93 -9.95 -8.28
CA ASP A 105 14.38 -9.76 -8.40
C ASP A 105 14.83 -8.68 -7.42
N SER A 106 15.37 -9.10 -6.28
CA SER A 106 15.84 -8.20 -5.22
C SER A 106 16.94 -7.25 -5.69
N LYS A 107 17.74 -7.67 -6.68
CA LYS A 107 18.76 -6.80 -7.29
C LYS A 107 18.14 -5.67 -8.10
N MET A 108 17.05 -5.90 -8.80
CA MET A 108 16.31 -4.85 -9.50
C MET A 108 15.78 -3.82 -8.49
N ILE A 109 15.17 -4.27 -7.41
CA ILE A 109 14.62 -3.40 -6.36
C ILE A 109 15.73 -2.64 -5.64
N ALA A 110 16.87 -3.28 -5.34
CA ALA A 110 18.02 -2.63 -4.73
C ALA A 110 18.61 -1.49 -5.58
N ASN A 111 18.40 -1.52 -6.90
CA ASN A 111 18.84 -0.47 -7.81
C ASN A 111 17.78 0.61 -8.10
N ALA A 112 16.57 0.43 -7.56
CA ALA A 112 15.53 1.44 -7.65
C ALA A 112 15.77 2.59 -6.63
N PRO A 113 15.20 3.78 -6.85
CA PRO A 113 15.27 4.86 -5.87
C PRO A 113 14.75 4.42 -4.50
N VAL A 114 15.50 4.66 -3.44
CA VAL A 114 15.20 4.23 -2.06
C VAL A 114 13.83 4.70 -1.57
N ARG A 115 13.33 5.83 -2.08
CA ARG A 115 12.01 6.37 -1.75
C ARG A 115 10.89 5.34 -1.99
N PHE A 116 11.02 4.48 -3.01
CA PHE A 116 10.05 3.42 -3.26
C PHE A 116 10.03 2.37 -2.15
N LEU A 117 11.21 1.95 -1.68
CA LEU A 117 11.31 1.00 -0.56
C LEU A 117 10.73 1.60 0.72
N VAL A 118 11.05 2.86 1.00
CA VAL A 118 10.53 3.58 2.19
C VAL A 118 9.01 3.75 2.12
N ALA A 119 8.46 4.08 0.96
CA ALA A 119 7.00 4.12 0.78
C ALA A 119 6.37 2.75 1.08
N GLY A 120 6.96 1.66 0.59
CA GLY A 120 6.49 0.31 0.91
C GLY A 120 6.54 -0.01 2.41
N ILE A 121 7.58 0.46 3.12
CA ILE A 121 7.65 0.34 4.58
C ILE A 121 6.47 1.06 5.25
N GLY A 122 6.10 2.26 4.77
CA GLY A 122 4.96 3.02 5.32
C GLY A 122 3.61 2.33 5.08
N ASP A 123 3.44 1.72 3.92
CA ASP A 123 2.28 0.91 3.57
C ASP A 123 2.20 -0.34 4.47
N ALA A 124 3.27 -1.13 4.50
CA ALA A 124 3.36 -2.36 5.28
C ALA A 124 3.23 -2.13 6.80
N LEU A 125 3.67 -0.97 7.31
CA LEU A 125 3.56 -0.62 8.72
C LEU A 125 2.09 -0.56 9.19
N SER A 126 1.18 -0.11 8.33
CA SER A 126 -0.24 0.01 8.66
C SER A 126 -0.90 -1.34 8.94
N THR A 127 -0.47 -2.38 8.23
CA THR A 127 -1.08 -3.73 8.25
C THR A 127 -1.26 -4.27 9.67
N TYR A 128 -0.26 -4.09 10.54
CA TYR A 128 -0.34 -4.56 11.92
C TYR A 128 -1.36 -3.77 12.75
N PHE A 129 -1.31 -2.44 12.71
CA PHE A 129 -2.18 -1.59 13.52
C PHE A 129 -3.63 -1.69 13.07
N GLU A 130 -3.87 -1.67 11.78
CA GLU A 130 -5.21 -1.84 11.21
C GLU A 130 -5.76 -3.23 11.47
N GLY A 131 -4.91 -4.25 11.41
CA GLY A 131 -5.28 -5.61 11.79
C GLY A 131 -5.75 -5.73 13.24
N LEU A 132 -5.12 -5.02 14.18
CA LEU A 132 -5.55 -4.98 15.57
C LEU A 132 -6.95 -4.35 15.72
N SER A 133 -7.22 -3.25 15.00
CA SER A 133 -8.54 -2.60 14.98
C SER A 133 -9.62 -3.55 14.46
N ASN A 134 -9.37 -4.19 13.32
CA ASN A 134 -10.31 -5.13 12.70
C ASN A 134 -10.59 -6.35 13.59
N VAL A 135 -9.57 -6.85 14.29
CA VAL A 135 -9.74 -7.93 15.28
C VAL A 135 -10.64 -7.51 16.43
N GLN A 136 -10.45 -6.29 16.96
CA GLN A 136 -11.21 -5.78 18.09
C GLN A 136 -12.69 -5.54 17.72
N THR A 137 -12.95 -5.05 16.53
CA THR A 137 -14.30 -4.71 16.06
C THR A 137 -14.98 -5.85 15.32
N GLN A 138 -14.26 -6.93 15.00
CA GLN A 138 -14.74 -8.03 14.15
C GLN A 138 -15.16 -7.51 12.77
N HIS A 139 -14.48 -6.47 12.26
CA HIS A 139 -14.76 -5.92 10.95
C HIS A 139 -14.31 -6.88 9.85
N GLU A 140 -14.96 -6.78 8.70
CA GLU A 140 -14.71 -7.62 7.52
C GLU A 140 -13.35 -7.32 6.92
N ASN A 141 -12.68 -8.38 6.43
CA ASN A 141 -11.43 -8.28 5.68
C ASN A 141 -11.71 -8.31 4.16
N TYR A 142 -10.65 -8.38 3.34
CA TYR A 142 -10.77 -8.41 1.88
C TYR A 142 -10.81 -9.81 1.27
N VAL A 143 -10.79 -10.85 2.11
CA VAL A 143 -11.01 -12.24 1.66
C VAL A 143 -12.50 -12.49 1.58
N TRP A 144 -12.97 -13.05 0.47
CA TRP A 144 -14.40 -13.29 0.26
C TRP A 144 -14.64 -14.57 -0.54
N CYS A 145 -15.77 -15.23 -0.29
CA CYS A 145 -16.25 -16.38 -1.04
C CYS A 145 -17.76 -16.25 -1.22
N ASP A 146 -18.24 -16.48 -2.43
CA ASP A 146 -19.67 -16.36 -2.78
C ASP A 146 -20.30 -15.02 -2.34
N LYS A 147 -19.55 -13.93 -2.50
CA LYS A 147 -19.93 -12.56 -2.09
C LYS A 147 -20.12 -12.39 -0.58
N LYS A 148 -19.54 -13.28 0.23
CA LYS A 148 -19.53 -13.14 1.68
C LYS A 148 -18.11 -12.81 2.13
N PRO A 149 -17.94 -11.70 2.84
CA PRO A 149 -16.64 -11.35 3.43
C PRO A 149 -16.36 -12.22 4.66
N PHE A 150 -15.11 -12.23 5.06
CA PHE A 150 -14.65 -12.92 6.25
C PHE A 150 -14.04 -11.92 7.24
N VAL A 151 -13.75 -12.38 8.44
CA VAL A 151 -13.05 -11.62 9.47
C VAL A 151 -11.62 -12.12 9.62
N SER A 152 -10.81 -11.36 10.33
CA SER A 152 -9.41 -11.65 10.58
C SER A 152 -9.18 -13.05 11.19
N THR A 153 -8.20 -13.79 10.63
CA THR A 153 -7.80 -15.12 11.09
C THR A 153 -6.54 -15.07 11.96
N LEU A 154 -6.25 -16.17 12.68
CA LEU A 154 -4.99 -16.30 13.44
C LEU A 154 -3.76 -16.21 12.52
N SER A 155 -3.82 -16.84 11.35
CA SER A 155 -2.73 -16.80 10.37
C SER A 155 -2.55 -15.39 9.80
N GLY A 156 -3.62 -14.69 9.43
CA GLY A 156 -3.53 -13.31 8.97
C GLY A 156 -2.89 -12.38 10.01
N ARG A 157 -3.30 -12.52 11.28
CA ARG A 157 -2.70 -11.77 12.40
C ARG A 157 -1.21 -12.09 12.61
N ALA A 158 -0.84 -13.36 12.46
CA ALA A 158 0.56 -13.77 12.58
C ALA A 158 1.42 -13.17 11.48
N VAL A 159 0.93 -13.15 10.23
CA VAL A 159 1.62 -12.50 9.10
C VAL A 159 1.75 -11.00 9.31
N ALA A 160 0.66 -10.31 9.72
CA ALA A 160 0.70 -8.87 9.99
C ALA A 160 1.67 -8.51 11.13
N LYS A 161 1.73 -9.35 12.18
CA LYS A 161 2.69 -9.16 13.29
C LYS A 161 4.12 -9.39 12.86
N GLU A 162 4.41 -10.44 12.11
CA GLU A 162 5.75 -10.73 11.58
C GLU A 162 6.20 -9.63 10.63
N CYS A 163 5.29 -9.11 9.79
CA CYS A 163 5.56 -7.94 8.95
C CYS A 163 6.06 -6.76 9.80
N PHE A 164 5.31 -6.37 10.82
CA PHE A 164 5.69 -5.29 11.73
C PHE A 164 7.04 -5.53 12.41
N ASP A 165 7.27 -6.73 12.97
CA ASP A 165 8.50 -7.05 13.67
C ASP A 165 9.71 -6.98 12.73
N THR A 166 9.58 -7.48 11.51
CA THR A 166 10.61 -7.41 10.48
C THR A 166 10.91 -5.97 10.06
N LEU A 167 9.88 -5.13 9.88
CA LEU A 167 10.08 -3.72 9.58
C LEU A 167 10.90 -3.03 10.68
N MET A 168 10.53 -3.26 11.94
CA MET A 168 11.21 -2.64 13.09
C MET A 168 12.65 -3.13 13.27
N ALA A 169 12.92 -4.41 12.94
CA ALA A 169 14.25 -5.00 13.07
C ALA A 169 15.21 -4.59 11.94
N ASP A 170 14.72 -4.61 10.69
CA ASP A 170 15.58 -4.55 9.51
C ASP A 170 15.42 -3.26 8.69
N GLY A 171 14.35 -2.47 8.90
CA GLY A 171 14.00 -1.34 8.03
C GLY A 171 15.09 -0.30 7.83
N ILE A 172 15.77 0.10 8.92
CA ILE A 172 16.86 1.09 8.85
C ILE A 172 18.04 0.53 8.06
N GLN A 173 18.43 -0.72 8.32
CA GLN A 173 19.53 -1.36 7.62
C GLN A 173 19.20 -1.58 6.14
N ALA A 174 17.97 -1.96 5.84
CA ALA A 174 17.48 -2.15 4.47
C ALA A 174 17.49 -0.84 3.66
N LYS A 175 17.03 0.27 4.27
CA LYS A 175 17.12 1.60 3.66
C LYS A 175 18.57 1.94 3.30
N LEU A 176 19.48 1.82 4.25
CA LEU A 176 20.90 2.12 4.03
C LEU A 176 21.53 1.21 2.94
N ALA A 177 21.12 -0.05 2.89
CA ALA A 177 21.58 -0.99 1.87
C ALA A 177 21.04 -0.60 0.47
N CYS A 178 19.76 -0.25 0.37
CA CYS A 178 19.14 0.21 -0.87
C CYS A 178 19.79 1.52 -1.38
N GLU A 179 20.06 2.50 -0.52
CA GLU A 179 20.78 3.73 -0.87
C GLU A 179 22.15 3.48 -1.47
N ARG A 180 22.77 2.37 -1.13
CA ARG A 180 24.10 1.96 -1.60
C ARG A 180 24.07 0.86 -2.66
N HIS A 181 22.89 0.42 -3.08
CA HIS A 181 22.69 -0.68 -4.03
C HIS A 181 23.37 -1.99 -3.59
N ILE A 182 23.33 -2.28 -2.28
CA ILE A 182 23.93 -3.47 -1.67
C ILE A 182 22.86 -4.46 -1.31
N LEU A 183 22.98 -5.71 -1.76
CA LEU A 183 22.11 -6.81 -1.32
C LEU A 183 22.63 -7.39 -0.01
N VAL A 184 21.77 -7.33 1.00
CA VAL A 184 21.99 -7.92 2.33
C VAL A 184 20.67 -8.54 2.81
N PRO A 185 20.70 -9.52 3.74
CA PRO A 185 19.49 -10.15 4.24
C PRO A 185 18.41 -9.17 4.72
N ALA A 186 18.80 -8.10 5.42
CA ALA A 186 17.85 -7.08 5.87
C ALA A 186 17.07 -6.43 4.72
N LEU A 187 17.71 -6.15 3.57
CA LEU A 187 17.02 -5.62 2.40
C LEU A 187 16.05 -6.64 1.79
N GLU A 188 16.44 -7.89 1.71
CA GLU A 188 15.58 -8.97 1.20
C GLU A 188 14.37 -9.19 2.11
N ASN A 189 14.57 -9.18 3.45
CA ASN A 189 13.50 -9.27 4.43
C ASN A 189 12.49 -8.11 4.30
N ILE A 190 12.96 -6.87 4.07
CA ILE A 190 12.06 -5.72 3.88
C ILE A 190 11.35 -5.79 2.52
N ILE A 191 11.99 -6.28 1.48
CA ILE A 191 11.32 -6.51 0.18
C ILE A 191 10.20 -7.53 0.35
N GLU A 192 10.45 -8.64 1.06
CA GLU A 192 9.42 -9.65 1.36
C GLU A 192 8.29 -9.05 2.21
N SER A 193 8.62 -8.27 3.24
CA SER A 193 7.64 -7.61 4.11
C SER A 193 6.74 -6.67 3.32
N ASN A 194 7.31 -5.80 2.49
CA ASN A 194 6.57 -4.82 1.71
C ASN A 194 5.67 -5.47 0.64
N ILE A 195 6.16 -6.53 -0.02
CA ILE A 195 5.47 -7.15 -1.17
C ILE A 195 4.53 -8.26 -0.73
N LEU A 196 5.02 -9.21 0.10
CA LEU A 196 4.31 -10.43 0.42
C LEU A 196 3.55 -10.35 1.74
N MET A 197 4.27 -10.02 2.84
CA MET A 197 3.65 -10.05 4.17
C MET A 197 2.60 -8.94 4.32
N SER A 198 2.84 -7.74 3.79
CA SER A 198 1.85 -6.68 3.77
C SER A 198 0.64 -7.08 2.94
N GLY A 199 0.83 -7.59 1.72
CA GLY A 199 -0.26 -7.97 0.83
C GLY A 199 -1.13 -9.10 1.37
N LEU A 200 -0.54 -10.19 1.84
CA LEU A 200 -1.29 -11.27 2.50
C LEU A 200 -1.86 -10.81 3.84
N GLY A 201 -1.12 -9.94 4.55
CA GLY A 201 -1.53 -9.39 5.83
C GLY A 201 -2.82 -8.60 5.68
N PHE A 202 -2.81 -7.49 4.93
CA PHE A 202 -3.96 -6.60 4.87
C PHE A 202 -5.21 -7.28 4.28
N GLU A 203 -5.06 -8.15 3.30
CA GLU A 203 -6.20 -8.92 2.78
C GLU A 203 -6.88 -9.74 3.88
N ASN A 204 -6.10 -10.34 4.77
CA ASN A 204 -6.58 -11.23 5.81
C ASN A 204 -6.96 -10.53 7.12
N VAL A 205 -6.48 -9.32 7.37
CA VAL A 205 -6.80 -8.57 8.59
C VAL A 205 -7.67 -7.34 8.35
N GLY A 206 -7.71 -6.77 7.13
CA GLY A 206 -8.48 -5.58 6.77
C GLY A 206 -7.70 -4.28 6.99
N CYS A 207 -8.23 -3.17 6.42
CA CYS A 207 -7.74 -1.81 6.63
C CYS A 207 -8.56 -1.07 7.71
N SER A 208 -8.06 0.07 8.19
CA SER A 208 -8.73 0.91 9.19
C SER A 208 -8.40 2.40 8.97
N VAL A 209 -8.13 3.12 10.04
CA VAL A 209 -7.93 4.57 10.10
C VAL A 209 -6.70 5.02 9.27
N ALA A 210 -5.61 4.24 9.28
CA ALA A 210 -4.39 4.62 8.57
C ALA A 210 -4.66 4.79 7.07
N HIS A 211 -5.34 3.84 6.45
CA HIS A 211 -5.74 3.93 5.05
C HIS A 211 -6.85 4.94 4.81
N ALA A 212 -7.82 5.10 5.75
CA ALA A 212 -8.87 6.10 5.60
C ALA A 212 -8.27 7.51 5.49
N ILE A 213 -7.37 7.88 6.41
CA ILE A 213 -6.70 9.19 6.38
C ILE A 213 -5.69 9.27 5.23
N GLY A 214 -4.85 8.24 5.04
CA GLY A 214 -3.84 8.21 3.99
C GLY A 214 -4.42 8.39 2.58
N ASN A 215 -5.57 7.78 2.29
CA ASN A 215 -6.27 7.95 1.03
C ASN A 215 -6.95 9.33 0.93
N ALA A 216 -7.56 9.82 2.01
CA ALA A 216 -8.23 11.12 2.04
C ALA A 216 -7.27 12.29 1.77
N ILE A 217 -5.99 12.17 2.12
CA ILE A 217 -4.95 13.17 1.84
C ILE A 217 -4.87 13.50 0.34
N THR A 218 -5.26 12.59 -0.56
CA THR A 218 -5.28 12.83 -2.02
C THR A 218 -6.33 13.84 -2.47
N VAL A 219 -7.24 14.28 -1.61
CA VAL A 219 -8.17 15.38 -1.92
C VAL A 219 -7.42 16.69 -2.19
N LEU A 220 -6.19 16.79 -1.67
CA LEU A 220 -5.29 17.90 -1.89
C LEU A 220 -4.26 17.58 -2.98
N PRO A 221 -3.96 18.51 -3.90
CA PRO A 221 -2.97 18.29 -4.97
C PRO A 221 -1.56 17.94 -4.46
N GLU A 222 -1.18 18.42 -3.28
CA GLU A 222 0.09 18.09 -2.62
C GLU A 222 0.11 16.63 -2.21
N GLY A 223 -0.98 16.16 -1.62
CA GLY A 223 -1.14 14.77 -1.20
C GLY A 223 -1.15 13.78 -2.36
N GLU A 224 -1.72 14.18 -3.50
CA GLU A 224 -1.73 13.36 -4.71
C GLU A 224 -0.31 13.09 -5.25
N ARG A 225 0.64 14.02 -5.03
CA ARG A 225 2.06 13.87 -5.42
C ARG A 225 2.86 12.96 -4.48
N MET A 226 2.35 12.69 -3.29
CA MET A 226 2.97 11.78 -2.34
C MET A 226 2.69 10.32 -2.70
N MET A 227 3.63 9.44 -2.41
CA MET A 227 3.40 8.01 -2.60
C MET A 227 2.36 7.49 -1.61
N HIS A 228 1.67 6.41 -1.99
CA HIS A 228 0.64 5.80 -1.17
C HIS A 228 1.12 5.53 0.27
N GLY A 229 2.20 4.79 0.42
CA GLY A 229 2.73 4.43 1.73
C GLY A 229 3.30 5.61 2.54
N GLU A 230 3.73 6.72 1.89
CA GLU A 230 4.11 7.94 2.59
C GLU A 230 2.91 8.55 3.32
N ARG A 231 1.74 8.57 2.68
CA ARG A 231 0.49 9.07 3.25
C ARG A 231 -0.08 8.11 4.31
N VAL A 232 -0.05 6.80 4.01
CA VAL A 232 -0.51 5.75 4.93
C VAL A 232 0.35 5.72 6.19
N GLY A 233 1.68 5.90 6.08
CA GLY A 233 2.58 6.01 7.22
C GLY A 233 2.21 7.15 8.18
N PHE A 234 1.86 8.34 7.66
CA PHE A 234 1.30 9.41 8.50
C PHE A 234 -0.07 9.01 9.08
N GLY A 235 -0.89 8.33 8.29
CA GLY A 235 -2.17 7.76 8.75
C GLY A 235 -2.02 6.79 9.93
N VAL A 236 -0.92 6.01 9.99
CA VAL A 236 -0.61 5.15 11.16
C VAL A 236 -0.44 5.99 12.42
N VAL A 237 0.26 7.12 12.35
CA VAL A 237 0.40 8.01 13.52
C VAL A 237 -0.96 8.55 13.97
N CYS A 238 -1.81 8.93 13.02
CA CYS A 238 -3.18 9.35 13.32
C CYS A 238 -4.00 8.23 13.98
N GLN A 239 -3.90 7.00 13.47
CA GLN A 239 -4.57 5.84 14.04
C GLN A 239 -4.12 5.55 15.47
N MET A 240 -2.82 5.62 15.76
CA MET A 240 -2.30 5.39 17.09
C MET A 240 -2.88 6.39 18.11
N ILE A 241 -3.12 7.63 17.69
CA ILE A 241 -3.77 8.66 18.53
C ILE A 241 -5.25 8.34 18.69
N ALA A 242 -5.96 8.05 17.59
CA ALA A 242 -7.38 7.73 17.60
C ALA A 242 -7.70 6.52 18.50
N GLU A 243 -6.84 5.52 18.52
CA GLU A 243 -7.04 4.28 19.29
C GLU A 243 -6.33 4.27 20.65
N HIS A 244 -5.74 5.42 21.06
CA HIS A 244 -5.10 5.60 22.36
C HIS A 244 -3.97 4.63 22.67
N TYR A 245 -3.06 4.43 21.70
CA TYR A 245 -1.84 3.67 21.95
C TYR A 245 -0.99 4.31 23.05
N ASN A 246 -0.26 3.49 23.80
CA ASN A 246 0.62 3.99 24.84
C ASN A 246 1.82 4.75 24.25
N GLN A 247 2.43 5.62 25.08
CA GLN A 247 3.52 6.49 24.64
C GLN A 247 4.74 5.69 24.16
N GLU A 248 5.03 4.54 24.76
CA GLU A 248 6.18 3.70 24.40
C GLU A 248 6.05 3.20 22.93
N MET A 249 4.87 2.74 22.53
CA MET A 249 4.61 2.31 21.15
C MET A 249 4.66 3.50 20.18
N ILE A 250 4.11 4.65 20.57
CA ILE A 250 4.19 5.89 19.77
C ILE A 250 5.66 6.31 19.59
N ASP A 251 6.44 6.28 20.63
CA ASP A 251 7.88 6.61 20.60
C ASP A 251 8.64 5.67 19.65
N GLN A 252 8.38 4.39 19.75
CA GLN A 252 9.00 3.37 18.90
C GLN A 252 8.69 3.61 17.42
N VAL A 253 7.41 3.77 17.07
CA VAL A 253 6.98 3.93 15.69
C VAL A 253 7.43 5.27 15.11
N LEU A 254 7.25 6.38 15.81
CA LEU A 254 7.69 7.70 15.32
C LEU A 254 9.20 7.78 15.14
N SER A 255 9.98 7.24 16.09
CA SER A 255 11.43 7.18 15.94
C SER A 255 11.84 6.39 14.72
N PHE A 256 11.22 5.23 14.51
CA PHE A 256 11.44 4.40 13.31
C PHE A 256 11.08 5.13 12.02
N CYS A 257 9.89 5.75 11.96
CA CYS A 257 9.45 6.50 10.77
C CYS A 257 10.44 7.62 10.40
N VAL A 258 10.92 8.38 11.41
CA VAL A 258 11.92 9.43 11.19
C VAL A 258 13.26 8.82 10.71
N ASP A 259 13.70 7.67 11.26
CA ASP A 259 14.96 7.02 10.89
C ASP A 259 14.94 6.49 9.46
N VAL A 260 13.82 5.91 9.02
CA VAL A 260 13.67 5.43 7.64
C VAL A 260 13.32 6.55 6.66
N GLY A 261 12.90 7.73 7.14
CA GLY A 261 12.57 8.89 6.31
C GLY A 261 11.14 8.88 5.80
N LEU A 262 10.21 8.26 6.52
CA LEU A 262 8.78 8.41 6.27
C LEU A 262 8.28 9.77 6.77
N PRO A 263 7.31 10.39 6.08
CA PRO A 263 6.64 11.58 6.57
C PRO A 263 5.97 11.34 7.93
N VAL A 264 6.22 12.24 8.89
CA VAL A 264 5.62 12.16 10.23
C VAL A 264 4.81 13.42 10.59
N CYS A 265 4.82 14.44 9.72
CA CYS A 265 4.06 15.67 9.90
C CYS A 265 3.59 16.22 8.55
N PHE A 266 2.70 17.22 8.57
CA PHE A 266 2.20 17.85 7.35
C PHE A 266 3.27 18.57 6.53
N HIS A 267 4.30 19.11 7.20
CA HIS A 267 5.44 19.71 6.49
C HIS A 267 6.15 18.69 5.60
N ASP A 268 6.36 17.45 6.07
CA ASP A 268 6.98 16.39 5.28
C ASP A 268 6.10 15.96 4.11
N LEU A 269 4.78 16.00 4.28
CA LEU A 269 3.79 15.76 3.23
C LEU A 269 3.63 16.95 2.28
N GLN A 270 4.34 18.06 2.51
CA GLN A 270 4.24 19.32 1.74
C GLN A 270 2.82 19.92 1.74
N ILE A 271 2.06 19.69 2.80
CA ILE A 271 0.69 20.16 2.99
C ILE A 271 0.67 21.28 4.03
N GLU A 272 0.00 22.37 3.73
CA GLU A 272 -0.30 23.40 4.72
C GLU A 272 -1.45 22.92 5.61
N PRO A 273 -1.28 22.80 6.95
CA PRO A 273 -2.31 22.35 7.86
C PRO A 273 -3.32 23.46 8.19
N SER A 274 -3.85 24.13 7.16
CA SER A 274 -4.91 25.13 7.32
C SER A 274 -6.22 24.47 7.75
N GLU A 275 -7.09 25.23 8.42
CA GLU A 275 -8.43 24.75 8.80
C GLU A 275 -9.17 24.13 7.62
N GLY A 276 -9.16 24.81 6.46
CA GLY A 276 -9.83 24.34 5.26
C GLY A 276 -9.29 22.98 4.78
N ASN A 277 -7.96 22.81 4.75
CA ASN A 277 -7.33 21.58 4.30
C ASN A 277 -7.62 20.42 5.26
N LEU A 278 -7.50 20.67 6.57
CA LEU A 278 -7.76 19.63 7.59
C LEU A 278 -9.21 19.15 7.56
N HIS A 279 -10.17 20.09 7.42
CA HIS A 279 -11.59 19.74 7.28
C HIS A 279 -11.90 19.00 5.99
N LEU A 280 -11.22 19.31 4.87
CA LEU A 280 -11.36 18.57 3.62
C LEU A 280 -10.89 17.12 3.78
N ILE A 281 -9.70 16.93 4.34
CA ILE A 281 -9.18 15.57 4.61
C ILE A 281 -10.09 14.81 5.58
N ALA A 282 -10.53 15.45 6.67
CA ALA A 282 -11.39 14.80 7.66
C ALA A 282 -12.72 14.33 7.06
N ARG A 283 -13.38 15.15 6.25
CA ARG A 283 -14.64 14.77 5.57
C ARG A 283 -14.43 13.63 4.59
N GLU A 284 -13.42 13.73 3.75
CA GLU A 284 -13.10 12.66 2.78
C GLU A 284 -12.76 11.35 3.48
N SER A 285 -12.02 11.40 4.60
CA SER A 285 -11.67 10.20 5.35
C SER A 285 -12.89 9.50 5.97
N LEU A 286 -13.92 10.25 6.37
CA LEU A 286 -15.15 9.70 6.95
C LEU A 286 -15.99 8.92 5.93
N GLU A 287 -15.84 9.18 4.64
CA GLU A 287 -16.50 8.42 3.57
C GLU A 287 -15.87 7.03 3.38
N ALA A 288 -14.68 6.81 3.92
CA ALA A 288 -14.00 5.53 3.79
C ALA A 288 -14.64 4.45 4.66
N VAL A 289 -14.99 3.32 4.06
CA VAL A 289 -15.57 2.16 4.78
C VAL A 289 -14.64 1.65 5.87
N SER A 290 -13.33 1.78 5.69
CA SER A 290 -12.31 1.35 6.65
C SER A 290 -12.39 2.08 8.01
N TRP A 291 -13.02 3.26 8.11
CA TRP A 291 -13.32 3.88 9.39
C TRP A 291 -14.19 3.01 10.30
N GLN A 292 -15.03 2.16 9.73
CA GLN A 292 -15.92 1.27 10.50
C GLN A 292 -15.13 0.21 11.30
N ALA A 293 -13.88 -0.02 10.94
CA ALA A 293 -12.97 -0.88 11.69
C ALA A 293 -12.40 -0.21 12.94
N CYS A 294 -12.50 1.12 13.07
CA CYS A 294 -12.09 1.83 14.28
C CYS A 294 -13.04 1.48 15.43
N SER A 295 -12.46 1.17 16.61
CA SER A 295 -13.23 0.82 17.80
C SER A 295 -14.01 1.99 18.41
N ARG A 296 -13.80 3.20 17.91
CA ARG A 296 -14.43 4.45 18.36
C ARG A 296 -15.05 5.19 17.19
N THR A 297 -16.13 5.90 17.49
CA THR A 297 -16.80 6.76 16.51
C THR A 297 -16.26 8.18 16.67
N TYR A 298 -15.88 8.80 15.58
CA TYR A 298 -15.36 10.16 15.50
C TYR A 298 -16.17 11.00 14.53
N GLY A 299 -16.33 12.29 14.86
CA GLY A 299 -16.83 13.30 13.96
C GLY A 299 -15.72 14.02 13.22
N GLU A 300 -16.09 14.87 12.26
CA GLU A 300 -15.14 15.65 11.45
C GLU A 300 -14.15 16.44 12.32
N GLU A 301 -14.64 17.14 13.34
CA GLU A 301 -13.82 17.93 14.25
C GLU A 301 -12.83 17.06 15.05
N ASP A 302 -13.26 15.88 15.48
CA ASP A 302 -12.39 14.96 16.22
C ASP A 302 -11.22 14.51 15.35
N ILE A 303 -11.46 14.24 14.07
CA ILE A 303 -10.42 13.82 13.11
C ILE A 303 -9.44 14.96 12.87
N VAL A 304 -9.93 16.21 12.76
CA VAL A 304 -9.08 17.39 12.67
C VAL A 304 -8.15 17.47 13.88
N GLN A 305 -8.66 17.25 15.11
CA GLN A 305 -7.83 17.27 16.31
C GLN A 305 -6.83 16.10 16.36
N ILE A 306 -7.21 14.91 15.90
CA ILE A 306 -6.30 13.76 15.75
C ILE A 306 -5.15 14.10 14.81
N MET A 307 -5.44 14.63 13.63
CA MET A 307 -4.42 15.03 12.65
C MET A 307 -3.48 16.12 13.18
N ARG A 308 -4.02 17.12 13.88
CA ARG A 308 -3.20 18.16 14.53
C ARG A 308 -2.27 17.59 15.60
N MET A 309 -2.76 16.62 16.38
CA MET A 309 -1.93 15.97 17.39
C MET A 309 -0.84 15.10 16.74
N ALA A 310 -1.15 14.40 15.64
CA ALA A 310 -0.19 13.64 14.86
C ALA A 310 0.92 14.56 14.31
N ASP A 311 0.55 15.68 13.72
CA ASP A 311 1.47 16.70 13.20
C ASP A 311 2.39 17.24 14.32
N ALA A 312 1.81 17.65 15.45
CA ALA A 312 2.57 18.16 16.59
C ALA A 312 3.57 17.14 17.15
N LEU A 313 3.16 15.87 17.25
CA LEU A 313 4.05 14.78 17.67
C LEU A 313 5.17 14.58 16.65
N GLY A 314 4.84 14.44 15.36
CA GLY A 314 5.84 14.28 14.32
C GLY A 314 6.88 15.40 14.30
N CYS A 315 6.45 16.66 14.35
CA CYS A 315 7.34 17.82 14.46
C CYS A 315 8.25 17.75 15.71
N SER A 316 7.71 17.27 16.83
CA SER A 316 8.51 17.15 18.08
C SER A 316 9.62 16.10 17.98
N TYR A 317 9.39 15.02 17.19
CA TYR A 317 10.42 13.99 16.96
C TYR A 317 11.47 14.44 15.96
N LEU A 318 11.11 15.16 14.89
CA LEU A 318 12.07 15.77 13.97
C LEU A 318 13.00 16.76 14.67
N SER A 319 12.50 17.52 15.63
CA SER A 319 13.31 18.50 16.36
C SER A 319 14.33 17.90 17.36
N LYS A 320 14.20 16.61 17.69
CA LYS A 320 15.12 15.89 18.59
C LYS A 320 16.34 15.31 17.86
N LYS A 321 16.34 15.36 16.52
CA LYS A 321 17.44 14.90 15.64
C LYS A 321 18.18 16.07 14.99
#